data_73b8451ce7dca20fccdb6bf5f8c3b2bc
#
_entry.id   73b8451ce7dca20fccdb6bf5f8c3b2bc
#
_cell.length_a   1.000
_cell.length_b   1.000
_cell.length_c   1.000
_cell.angle_alpha   90.00
_cell.angle_beta   90.00
_cell.angle_gamma   90.00
#
_symmetry.space_group_name_H-M   'P 1'
#
loop_
_entity.id
_entity.type
_entity.pdbx_description
1 polymer ?
#
loop_
_entity_poly.entity_id
_entity_poly.type
_entity_poly.pdbx_seq_one_letter_code
_entity_poly.pdbx_strand_id
1 'polypeptide(L)'
;MHTTIIHIILIDMTTKKQKLQKQQAIDTWIVIALWVSAIWFSFARGFITGIGGWVLALLAPWALIVSCICLAIISRQMKKRHASKDHLTTIVHVSFIVMSISLFICGLAMPDFSDMETFSTLSVYTNNAISFETSKTIAIISGFVVVLSLFVAVTFGIAEDRE
;
A
#
# COMPACT_ATOMS: atom_id res chain seq x y z
N MET A 1 12.79 -31.61 39.03
CA MET A 1 11.59 -30.77 38.79
C MET A 1 11.94 -29.35 38.31
N HIS A 2 12.92 -28.67 38.89
CA HIS A 2 13.32 -27.32 38.45
C HIS A 2 13.83 -27.22 36.99
N THR A 3 14.60 -28.20 36.52
CA THR A 3 15.21 -28.18 35.16
C THR A 3 14.15 -28.26 34.07
N THR A 4 13.07 -29.01 34.28
CA THR A 4 11.97 -29.16 33.32
C THR A 4 11.18 -27.87 33.14
N ILE A 5 10.95 -27.11 34.22
CA ILE A 5 10.24 -25.83 34.18
C ILE A 5 11.04 -24.79 33.44
N ILE A 6 12.35 -24.71 33.67
CA ILE A 6 13.25 -23.77 32.94
C ILE A 6 13.27 -24.08 31.45
N HIS A 7 13.27 -25.36 31.05
CA HIS A 7 13.25 -25.75 29.65
C HIS A 7 11.95 -25.36 28.94
N ILE A 8 10.81 -25.51 29.61
CA ILE A 8 9.50 -25.09 29.06
C ILE A 8 9.44 -23.57 28.87
N ILE A 9 9.90 -22.80 29.85
CA ILE A 9 9.93 -21.32 29.77
C ILE A 9 10.84 -20.85 28.63
N LEU A 10 11.99 -21.47 28.45
CA LEU A 10 12.94 -21.15 27.36
C LEU A 10 12.34 -21.43 25.98
N ILE A 11 11.63 -22.56 25.81
CA ILE A 11 10.97 -22.91 24.55
C ILE A 11 9.85 -21.90 24.24
N ASP A 12 9.06 -21.52 25.24
CA ASP A 12 7.96 -20.55 25.06
C ASP A 12 8.52 -19.17 24.66
N MET A 13 9.59 -18.70 25.31
CA MET A 13 10.22 -17.43 24.99
C MET A 13 10.83 -17.41 23.58
N THR A 14 11.46 -18.50 23.13
CA THR A 14 12.03 -18.59 21.77
C THR A 14 10.93 -18.60 20.72
N THR A 15 9.85 -19.32 20.94
CA THR A 15 8.69 -19.38 20.04
C THR A 15 8.02 -18.00 19.90
N LYS A 16 7.86 -17.29 21.02
CA LYS A 16 7.29 -15.95 21.05
C LYS A 16 8.17 -14.94 20.33
N LYS A 17 9.49 -15.02 20.51
CA LYS A 17 10.46 -14.16 19.80
C LYS A 17 10.44 -14.40 18.28
N GLN A 18 10.37 -15.67 17.84
CA GLN A 18 10.27 -16.01 16.41
C GLN A 18 8.97 -15.49 15.78
N LYS A 19 7.82 -15.62 16.47
CA LYS A 19 6.54 -15.06 16.01
C LYS A 19 6.62 -13.54 15.83
N LEU A 20 7.20 -12.85 16.81
CA LEU A 20 7.37 -11.38 16.75
C LEU A 20 8.26 -10.95 15.58
N GLN A 21 9.38 -11.63 15.36
CA GLN A 21 10.27 -11.33 14.23
C GLN A 21 9.58 -11.55 12.88
N LYS A 22 8.81 -12.64 12.75
CA LYS A 22 8.03 -12.91 11.54
C LYS A 22 7.00 -11.82 11.26
N GLN A 23 6.31 -11.35 12.29
CA GLN A 23 5.34 -10.28 12.18
C GLN A 23 6.00 -8.97 11.74
N GLN A 24 7.13 -8.59 12.35
CA GLN A 24 7.88 -7.40 11.97
C GLN A 24 8.35 -7.44 10.50
N ALA A 25 8.74 -8.63 10.02
CA ALA A 25 9.10 -8.80 8.63
C ALA A 25 7.90 -8.55 7.69
N ILE A 26 6.71 -9.07 8.02
CA ILE A 26 5.48 -8.85 7.24
C ILE A 26 5.16 -7.36 7.18
N ASP A 27 5.18 -6.66 8.31
CA ASP A 27 4.90 -5.23 8.37
C ASP A 27 5.87 -4.41 7.51
N THR A 28 7.15 -4.79 7.53
CA THR A 28 8.18 -4.15 6.70
C THR A 28 7.88 -4.33 5.21
N TRP A 29 7.50 -5.54 4.78
CA TRP A 29 7.15 -5.81 3.39
C TRP A 29 5.91 -5.05 2.93
N ILE A 30 4.90 -4.91 3.79
CA ILE A 30 3.70 -4.11 3.51
C ILE A 30 4.08 -2.63 3.27
N VAL A 31 4.94 -2.07 4.11
CA VAL A 31 5.42 -0.68 3.93
C VAL A 31 6.18 -0.53 2.61
N ILE A 32 7.06 -1.47 2.29
CA ILE A 32 7.80 -1.47 1.02
C ILE A 32 6.83 -1.53 -0.17
N ALA A 33 5.84 -2.43 -0.12
CA ALA A 33 4.84 -2.56 -1.19
C ALA A 33 4.04 -1.27 -1.40
N LEU A 34 3.65 -0.60 -0.32
CA LEU A 34 2.97 0.70 -0.37
C LEU A 34 3.85 1.78 -1.01
N TRP A 35 5.13 1.87 -0.66
CA TRP A 35 6.07 2.80 -1.27
C TRP A 35 6.25 2.54 -2.76
N VAL A 36 6.46 1.28 -3.13
CA VAL A 36 6.58 0.88 -4.54
C VAL A 36 5.33 1.25 -5.34
N SER A 37 4.14 0.97 -4.79
CA SER A 37 2.87 1.30 -5.45
C SER A 37 2.64 2.82 -5.55
N ALA A 38 3.05 3.59 -4.55
CA ALA A 38 2.93 5.05 -4.57
C ALA A 38 3.88 5.69 -5.60
N ILE A 39 5.11 5.20 -5.70
CA ILE A 39 6.09 5.64 -6.71
C ILE A 39 5.59 5.27 -8.11
N TRP A 40 5.09 4.05 -8.28
CA TRP A 40 4.48 3.59 -9.53
C TRP A 40 3.32 4.50 -9.96
N PHE A 41 2.36 4.73 -9.06
CA PHE A 41 1.21 5.58 -9.32
C PHE A 41 1.63 7.00 -9.71
N SER A 42 2.62 7.57 -9.00
CA SER A 42 2.99 8.97 -9.16
C SER A 42 3.67 9.24 -10.51
N PHE A 43 4.66 8.46 -10.92
CA PHE A 43 5.39 8.76 -12.15
C PHE A 43 6.12 7.58 -12.80
N ALA A 44 6.40 6.49 -12.09
CA ALA A 44 7.20 5.39 -12.65
C ALA A 44 6.54 4.75 -13.87
N ARG A 45 5.20 4.74 -13.95
CA ARG A 45 4.46 4.26 -15.09
C ARG A 45 4.87 4.99 -16.39
N GLY A 46 5.00 6.31 -16.35
CA GLY A 46 5.40 7.09 -17.51
C GLY A 46 6.83 6.81 -17.97
N PHE A 47 7.77 6.64 -17.03
CA PHE A 47 9.15 6.30 -17.37
C PHE A 47 9.32 4.88 -17.90
N ILE A 48 8.62 3.92 -17.31
CA ILE A 48 8.75 2.50 -17.67
C ILE A 48 8.04 2.21 -18.98
N THR A 49 6.88 2.83 -19.19
CA THR A 49 6.05 2.55 -20.37
C THR A 49 6.35 3.48 -21.55
N GLY A 50 7.04 4.57 -21.30
CA GLY A 50 7.20 5.65 -22.29
C GLY A 50 5.91 6.40 -22.60
N ILE A 51 4.83 6.10 -21.85
CA ILE A 51 3.50 6.67 -22.03
C ILE A 51 3.24 7.62 -20.88
N GLY A 52 3.39 8.88 -21.13
CA GLY A 52 3.13 9.94 -20.15
C GLY A 52 2.44 11.11 -20.85
N GLY A 53 1.41 11.65 -20.20
CA GLY A 53 0.67 12.80 -20.67
C GLY A 53 0.61 13.91 -19.64
N TRP A 54 -0.24 14.89 -19.90
CA TRP A 54 -0.41 16.08 -19.06
C TRP A 54 -0.90 15.76 -17.66
N VAL A 55 -1.78 14.76 -17.49
CA VAL A 55 -2.26 14.34 -16.17
C VAL A 55 -1.10 13.84 -15.32
N LEU A 56 -0.23 13.00 -15.89
CA LEU A 56 0.96 12.53 -15.19
C LEU A 56 1.88 13.69 -14.81
N ALA A 57 2.16 14.60 -15.77
CA ALA A 57 3.06 15.74 -15.54
C ALA A 57 2.55 16.68 -14.45
N LEU A 58 1.26 16.97 -14.43
CA LEU A 58 0.65 17.93 -13.49
C LEU A 58 0.36 17.32 -12.12
N LEU A 59 -0.14 16.08 -12.07
CA LEU A 59 -0.59 15.46 -10.82
C LEU A 59 0.49 14.62 -10.11
N ALA A 60 1.50 14.11 -10.83
CA ALA A 60 2.52 13.27 -10.24
C ALA A 60 3.26 13.91 -9.05
N PRO A 61 3.70 15.18 -9.10
CA PRO A 61 4.37 15.81 -7.97
C PRO A 61 3.48 15.87 -6.71
N TRP A 62 2.21 16.22 -6.89
CA TRP A 62 1.24 16.29 -5.80
C TRP A 62 0.90 14.93 -5.23
N ALA A 63 0.67 13.93 -6.10
CA ALA A 63 0.43 12.56 -5.70
C ALA A 63 1.60 12.00 -4.91
N LEU A 64 2.84 12.30 -5.30
CA LEU A 64 4.04 11.89 -4.60
C LEU A 64 4.12 12.53 -3.21
N ILE A 65 3.90 13.84 -3.09
CA ILE A 65 3.93 14.57 -1.82
C ILE A 65 2.89 13.99 -0.85
N VAL A 66 1.64 13.85 -1.30
CA VAL A 66 0.56 13.28 -0.48
C VAL A 66 0.88 11.84 -0.05
N SER A 67 1.36 11.02 -0.98
CA SER A 67 1.78 9.65 -0.67
C SER A 67 2.90 9.60 0.35
N CYS A 68 3.92 10.45 0.23
CA CYS A 68 5.02 10.55 1.20
C CYS A 68 4.52 10.92 2.60
N ILE A 69 3.60 11.88 2.71
CA ILE A 69 3.02 12.28 3.99
C ILE A 69 2.24 11.12 4.61
N CYS A 70 1.33 10.49 3.84
CA CYS A 70 0.54 9.36 4.31
C CYS A 70 1.43 8.19 4.77
N LEU A 71 2.42 7.83 3.97
CA LEU A 71 3.34 6.73 4.29
C LEU A 71 4.26 7.06 5.47
N ALA A 72 4.65 8.31 5.65
CA ALA A 72 5.40 8.74 6.84
C ALA A 72 4.56 8.59 8.11
N ILE A 73 3.27 8.94 8.07
CA ILE A 73 2.35 8.77 9.20
C ILE A 73 2.18 7.27 9.51
N ILE A 74 1.89 6.45 8.51
CA ILE A 74 1.74 5.00 8.65
C ILE A 74 3.01 4.37 9.24
N SER A 75 4.18 4.72 8.68
CA SER A 75 5.45 4.18 9.14
C SER A 75 5.77 4.57 10.60
N ARG A 76 5.39 5.79 11.02
CA ARG A 76 5.53 6.21 12.43
C ARG A 76 4.61 5.44 13.35
N GLN A 77 3.36 5.22 12.96
CA GLN A 77 2.42 4.43 13.75
C GLN A 77 2.90 2.98 13.90
N MET A 78 3.35 2.35 12.81
CA MET A 78 3.91 1.00 12.85
C MET A 78 5.13 0.90 13.78
N LYS A 79 6.06 1.88 13.73
CA LYS A 79 7.22 1.90 14.64
C LYS A 79 6.83 2.03 16.11
N LYS A 80 5.84 2.87 16.44
CA LYS A 80 5.34 3.00 17.82
C LYS A 80 4.78 1.68 18.32
N ARG A 81 3.98 0.98 17.52
CA ARG A 81 3.39 -0.32 17.87
C ARG A 81 4.43 -1.41 18.04
N HIS A 82 5.47 -1.44 17.21
CA HIS A 82 6.59 -2.36 17.43
C HIS A 82 7.30 -2.12 18.76
N ALA A 83 7.42 -0.86 19.18
CA ALA A 83 8.02 -0.52 20.47
C ALA A 83 7.13 -0.94 21.67
N SER A 84 5.81 -0.85 21.52
CA SER A 84 4.84 -1.27 22.55
C SER A 84 4.55 -2.77 22.57
N LYS A 85 5.11 -3.54 21.62
CA LYS A 85 4.81 -4.97 21.38
C LYS A 85 3.36 -5.26 20.98
N ASP A 86 2.60 -4.23 20.61
CA ASP A 86 1.25 -4.39 20.11
C ASP A 86 1.28 -4.82 18.65
N HIS A 87 0.43 -5.81 18.32
CA HIS A 87 0.29 -6.27 16.95
C HIS A 87 -0.77 -5.44 16.25
N LEU A 88 -0.47 -5.02 14.99
CA LEU A 88 -1.50 -4.51 14.11
C LEU A 88 -2.58 -5.57 13.92
N THR A 89 -3.85 -5.16 14.03
CA THR A 89 -4.95 -6.08 13.74
C THR A 89 -4.85 -6.61 12.31
N THR A 90 -5.34 -7.82 12.11
CA THR A 90 -5.44 -8.43 10.78
C THR A 90 -6.17 -7.53 9.80
N ILE A 91 -7.18 -6.78 10.27
CA ILE A 91 -7.96 -5.83 9.46
C ILE A 91 -7.06 -4.73 8.88
N VAL A 92 -6.18 -4.15 9.69
CA VAL A 92 -5.26 -3.09 9.26
C VAL A 92 -4.24 -3.62 8.23
N HIS A 93 -3.70 -4.83 8.45
CA HIS A 93 -2.82 -5.48 7.47
C HIS A 93 -3.51 -5.71 6.12
N VAL A 94 -4.71 -6.30 6.15
CA VAL A 94 -5.50 -6.55 4.93
C VAL A 94 -5.80 -5.23 4.22
N SER A 95 -6.19 -4.18 4.96
CA SER A 95 -6.44 -2.86 4.38
C SER A 95 -5.22 -2.28 3.67
N PHE A 96 -4.03 -2.40 4.23
CA PHE A 96 -2.80 -1.92 3.58
C PHE A 96 -2.44 -2.74 2.33
N ILE A 97 -2.64 -4.06 2.35
CA ILE A 97 -2.42 -4.90 1.18
C ILE A 97 -3.40 -4.52 0.06
N VAL A 98 -4.69 -4.41 0.38
CA VAL A 98 -5.73 -4.00 -0.58
C VAL A 98 -5.42 -2.61 -1.13
N MET A 99 -5.03 -1.66 -0.28
CA MET A 99 -4.64 -0.31 -0.70
C MET A 99 -3.45 -0.34 -1.67
N SER A 100 -2.42 -1.13 -1.39
CA SER A 100 -1.24 -1.25 -2.26
C SER A 100 -1.58 -1.78 -3.64
N ILE A 101 -2.35 -2.88 -3.70
CA ILE A 101 -2.80 -3.49 -4.96
C ILE A 101 -3.68 -2.51 -5.75
N SER A 102 -4.65 -1.88 -5.08
CA SER A 102 -5.57 -0.94 -5.72
C SER A 102 -4.86 0.32 -6.23
N LEU A 103 -3.86 0.81 -5.52
CA LEU A 103 -3.04 1.94 -5.95
C LEU A 103 -2.22 1.60 -7.20
N PHE A 104 -1.68 0.39 -7.25
CA PHE A 104 -0.95 -0.10 -8.43
C PHE A 104 -1.87 -0.22 -9.66
N ILE A 105 -3.05 -0.83 -9.49
CA ILE A 105 -4.07 -0.95 -10.54
C ILE A 105 -4.55 0.42 -10.99
N CYS A 106 -4.80 1.34 -10.05
CA CYS A 106 -5.19 2.70 -10.35
C CYS A 106 -4.15 3.39 -11.23
N GLY A 107 -2.85 3.22 -10.91
CA GLY A 107 -1.76 3.77 -11.73
C GLY A 107 -1.72 3.22 -13.16
N LEU A 108 -2.04 1.94 -13.37
CA LEU A 108 -2.13 1.34 -14.70
C LEU A 108 -3.34 1.86 -15.49
N ALA A 109 -4.47 1.97 -14.82
CA ALA A 109 -5.76 2.26 -15.45
C ALA A 109 -6.04 3.77 -15.57
N MET A 110 -5.30 4.62 -14.84
CA MET A 110 -5.55 6.05 -14.82
C MET A 110 -5.46 6.66 -16.21
N PRO A 111 -6.49 7.40 -16.65
CA PRO A 111 -6.48 8.07 -17.94
C PRO A 111 -5.42 9.17 -17.97
N ASP A 112 -4.80 9.31 -19.11
CA ASP A 112 -3.90 10.41 -19.43
C ASP A 112 -4.23 10.97 -20.81
N PHE A 113 -3.71 12.12 -21.16
CA PHE A 113 -3.90 12.73 -22.45
C PHE A 113 -2.63 13.44 -22.91
N SER A 114 -2.38 13.37 -24.19
CA SER A 114 -1.39 14.17 -24.90
C SER A 114 -2.11 15.22 -25.76
N ASP A 115 -1.36 16.02 -26.48
CA ASP A 115 -1.92 17.04 -27.35
C ASP A 115 -2.79 16.45 -28.50
N MET A 116 -2.66 15.17 -28.78
CA MET A 116 -3.33 14.50 -29.90
C MET A 116 -4.32 13.40 -29.48
N GLU A 117 -4.11 12.75 -28.34
CA GLU A 117 -4.87 11.55 -27.97
C GLU A 117 -5.12 11.42 -26.47
N THR A 118 -6.25 10.78 -26.14
CA THR A 118 -6.53 10.29 -24.79
C THR A 118 -6.21 8.81 -24.70
N PHE A 119 -5.48 8.41 -23.69
CA PHE A 119 -5.05 7.03 -23.51
C PHE A 119 -4.98 6.65 -22.03
N SER A 120 -4.83 5.37 -21.76
CA SER A 120 -4.40 4.85 -20.46
C SER A 120 -3.28 3.83 -20.68
N THR A 121 -2.41 3.69 -19.72
CA THR A 121 -1.34 2.69 -19.80
C THR A 121 -1.92 1.30 -20.05
N LEU A 122 -3.04 0.99 -19.39
CA LEU A 122 -3.71 -0.30 -19.53
C LEU A 122 -4.27 -0.53 -20.94
N SER A 123 -4.91 0.49 -21.55
CA SER A 123 -5.45 0.35 -22.92
C SER A 123 -4.34 0.15 -23.95
N VAL A 124 -3.23 0.86 -23.80
CA VAL A 124 -2.08 0.73 -24.71
C VAL A 124 -1.42 -0.63 -24.61
N TYR A 125 -1.15 -1.11 -23.37
CA TYR A 125 -0.52 -2.44 -23.16
C TYR A 125 -1.39 -3.60 -23.62
N THR A 126 -2.70 -3.46 -23.59
CA THR A 126 -3.62 -4.50 -24.04
C THR A 126 -3.99 -4.37 -25.52
N ASN A 127 -3.31 -3.49 -26.28
CA ASN A 127 -3.64 -3.19 -27.68
C ASN A 127 -5.14 -2.86 -27.85
N ASN A 128 -5.70 -2.07 -26.93
CA ASN A 128 -7.12 -1.71 -26.86
C ASN A 128 -8.08 -2.88 -26.63
N ALA A 129 -7.61 -4.07 -26.22
CA ALA A 129 -8.49 -5.14 -25.76
C ALA A 129 -9.30 -4.69 -24.52
N ILE A 130 -8.69 -3.87 -23.68
CA ILE A 130 -9.39 -3.10 -22.63
C ILE A 130 -9.55 -1.68 -23.16
N SER A 131 -10.81 -1.27 -23.40
CA SER A 131 -11.09 0.07 -23.94
C SER A 131 -10.68 1.18 -22.93
N PHE A 132 -10.47 2.38 -23.44
CA PHE A 132 -10.18 3.57 -22.65
C PHE A 132 -11.26 3.82 -21.58
N GLU A 133 -12.55 3.70 -21.94
CA GLU A 133 -13.67 3.88 -21.01
C GLU A 133 -13.71 2.82 -19.91
N THR A 134 -13.41 1.58 -20.26
CA THR A 134 -13.27 0.51 -19.26
C THR A 134 -12.11 0.78 -18.32
N SER A 135 -10.98 1.21 -18.85
CA SER A 135 -9.81 1.58 -18.06
C SER A 135 -10.11 2.73 -17.09
N LYS A 136 -10.78 3.77 -17.55
CA LYS A 136 -11.26 4.88 -16.72
C LYS A 136 -12.16 4.41 -15.57
N THR A 137 -13.07 3.51 -15.85
CA THR A 137 -13.95 2.91 -14.83
C THR A 137 -13.12 2.13 -13.79
N ILE A 138 -12.15 1.33 -14.22
CA ILE A 138 -11.23 0.62 -13.33
C ILE A 138 -10.44 1.61 -12.45
N ALA A 139 -9.96 2.71 -13.02
CA ALA A 139 -9.23 3.74 -12.27
C ALA A 139 -10.10 4.38 -11.17
N ILE A 140 -11.36 4.71 -11.48
CA ILE A 140 -12.31 5.27 -10.51
C ILE A 140 -12.58 4.28 -9.38
N ILE A 141 -12.91 3.04 -9.71
CA ILE A 141 -13.20 2.00 -8.71
C ILE A 141 -11.98 1.74 -7.83
N SER A 142 -10.81 1.55 -8.42
CA SER A 142 -9.58 1.31 -7.65
C SER A 142 -9.18 2.51 -6.79
N GLY A 143 -9.39 3.73 -7.25
CA GLY A 143 -9.21 4.95 -6.46
C GLY A 143 -10.14 5.00 -5.25
N PHE A 144 -11.41 4.64 -5.43
CA PHE A 144 -12.37 4.51 -4.32
C PHE A 144 -11.93 3.47 -3.29
N VAL A 145 -11.45 2.32 -3.75
CA VAL A 145 -10.95 1.26 -2.86
C VAL A 145 -9.72 1.73 -2.07
N VAL A 146 -8.82 2.51 -2.67
CA VAL A 146 -7.68 3.12 -1.96
C VAL A 146 -8.16 4.01 -0.81
N VAL A 147 -9.10 4.93 -1.09
CA VAL A 147 -9.63 5.84 -0.06
C VAL A 147 -10.34 5.08 1.05
N LEU A 148 -11.17 4.10 0.70
CA LEU A 148 -11.89 3.28 1.68
C LEU A 148 -10.92 2.47 2.55
N SER A 149 -9.91 1.84 1.94
CA SER A 149 -8.90 1.07 2.66
C SER A 149 -8.08 1.94 3.61
N LEU A 150 -7.74 3.16 3.20
CA LEU A 150 -7.07 4.13 4.06
C LEU A 150 -7.95 4.52 5.24
N PHE A 151 -9.23 4.80 5.00
CA PHE A 151 -10.20 5.15 6.06
C PHE A 151 -10.32 4.01 7.08
N VAL A 152 -10.49 2.77 6.61
CA VAL A 152 -10.55 1.58 7.49
C VAL A 152 -9.26 1.45 8.31
N ALA A 153 -8.09 1.53 7.67
CA ALA A 153 -6.81 1.42 8.35
C ALA A 153 -6.61 2.48 9.44
N VAL A 154 -7.00 3.74 9.16
CA VAL A 154 -6.90 4.84 10.12
C VAL A 154 -7.89 4.67 11.27
N THR A 155 -9.14 4.33 10.97
CA THR A 155 -10.19 4.19 11.99
C THR A 155 -9.87 3.07 12.97
N PHE A 156 -9.52 1.89 12.48
CA PHE A 156 -9.15 0.78 13.34
C PHE A 156 -7.78 0.99 14.00
N GLY A 157 -6.86 1.66 13.31
CA GLY A 157 -5.59 2.02 13.88
C GLY A 157 -5.68 2.97 15.07
N ILE A 158 -6.61 3.93 15.06
CA ILE A 158 -6.84 4.89 16.17
C ILE A 158 -7.65 4.23 17.31
N ALA A 159 -8.61 3.36 16.98
CA ALA A 159 -9.44 2.72 17.99
C ALA A 159 -8.62 1.85 18.95
N GLU A 160 -7.62 1.14 18.44
CA GLU A 160 -6.71 0.32 19.24
C GLU A 160 -5.74 1.14 20.12
N ASP A 161 -5.40 2.37 19.75
CA ASP A 161 -4.51 3.22 20.58
C ASP A 161 -5.23 3.75 21.86
N ARG A 162 -6.53 3.48 22.02
CA ARG A 162 -7.35 3.96 23.17
C ARG A 162 -7.66 2.89 24.20
N GLU A 163 -7.40 1.64 23.92
CA GLU A 163 -7.56 0.51 24.86
C GLU A 163 -6.23 0.15 25.53
#